data_489ed81383888f684961e04537041a64
#
_entry.id   489ed81383888f684961e04537041a64
#
_cell.length_a   1.000
_cell.length_b   1.000
_cell.length_c   1.000
_cell.angle_alpha   90.00
_cell.angle_beta   90.00
_cell.angle_gamma   90.00
#
_symmetry.space_group_name_H-M   'P 1'
#
loop_
_entity.id
_entity.type
_entity.pdbx_description
1 polymer ?
#
loop_
_entity_poly.entity_id
_entity_poly.type
_entity_poly.pdbx_seq_one_letter_code
_entity_poly.pdbx_strand_id
1 'polypeptide(L)'
;MPQFNFVEGTFMVPYTREVCEYCDSFLCGDDDLDEFFSHDVFLYEEELLGKTYCWINKENQREIVAIATLSYDGIKAFTLDKPSRNAFQRKIPQQKRHRSYPAVLIGRLGVNKRFQGHGLNVGTQLMDVLKYWFVDENNKAACRYMLVDAYNAEPILHYYLKNGFKPLYKTEQGEKEAFGISEFLRSRILFFDLKLFNEKR
;
A
#
# COMPACT_ATOMS: atom_id res chain seq x y z
N MET A 1 16.99 -25.20 -6.63
CA MET A 1 15.93 -25.09 -5.61
C MET A 1 14.72 -24.49 -6.29
N PRO A 2 13.49 -24.95 -6.02
CA PRO A 2 12.31 -24.30 -6.56
C PRO A 2 12.30 -22.83 -6.07
N GLN A 3 11.98 -21.92 -6.98
CA GLN A 3 11.88 -20.49 -6.66
C GLN A 3 10.71 -20.30 -5.72
N PHE A 4 10.91 -19.60 -4.58
CA PHE A 4 9.84 -19.29 -3.63
C PHE A 4 8.72 -18.50 -4.32
N ASN A 5 7.51 -19.03 -4.32
CA ASN A 5 6.32 -18.37 -4.82
C ASN A 5 5.55 -17.81 -3.62
N PHE A 6 5.45 -16.49 -3.54
CA PHE A 6 4.80 -15.79 -2.42
C PHE A 6 3.32 -16.21 -2.27
N VAL A 7 2.58 -16.28 -3.36
CA VAL A 7 1.13 -16.62 -3.33
C VAL A 7 0.88 -18.04 -2.87
N GLU A 8 1.66 -18.99 -3.37
CA GLU A 8 1.52 -20.40 -3.00
C GLU A 8 2.19 -20.75 -1.67
N GLY A 9 3.31 -20.08 -1.37
CA GLY A 9 4.16 -20.34 -0.21
C GLY A 9 3.73 -19.64 1.07
N THR A 10 2.71 -18.77 1.02
CA THR A 10 2.23 -18.04 2.22
C THR A 10 0.72 -18.17 2.42
N PHE A 11 0.28 -17.82 3.61
CA PHE A 11 -1.12 -17.53 3.91
C PHE A 11 -1.22 -16.22 4.70
N MET A 12 -2.29 -15.48 4.43
CA MET A 12 -2.54 -14.18 5.07
C MET A 12 -3.37 -14.36 6.34
N VAL A 13 -2.99 -13.65 7.39
CA VAL A 13 -3.76 -13.53 8.64
C VAL A 13 -3.75 -12.08 9.14
N PRO A 14 -4.72 -11.67 9.95
CA PRO A 14 -4.60 -10.45 10.76
C PRO A 14 -3.35 -10.52 11.65
N TYR A 15 -2.60 -9.42 11.74
CA TYR A 15 -1.43 -9.33 12.59
C TYR A 15 -1.86 -8.95 14.00
N THR A 16 -2.17 -9.96 14.82
CA THR A 16 -2.60 -9.80 16.22
C THR A 16 -1.43 -9.92 17.20
N ARG A 17 -1.66 -9.58 18.48
CA ARG A 17 -0.65 -9.77 19.55
C ARG A 17 -0.22 -11.23 19.66
N GLU A 18 -1.17 -12.19 19.54
CA GLU A 18 -0.88 -13.62 19.58
C GLU A 18 0.02 -14.05 18.40
N VAL A 19 -0.22 -13.52 17.20
CA VAL A 19 0.62 -13.78 16.02
C VAL A 19 2.01 -13.19 16.23
N CYS A 20 2.10 -11.97 16.76
CA CYS A 20 3.37 -11.32 17.06
C CYS A 20 4.20 -12.09 18.09
N GLU A 21 3.57 -12.61 19.14
CA GLU A 21 4.22 -13.40 20.19
C GLU A 21 4.64 -14.80 19.71
N TYR A 22 3.83 -15.40 18.82
CA TYR A 22 4.11 -16.72 18.27
C TYR A 22 5.21 -16.72 17.22
N CYS A 23 5.25 -15.71 16.37
CA CYS A 23 6.19 -15.63 15.25
C CYS A 23 7.56 -15.09 15.68
N ASP A 24 8.56 -15.40 14.90
CA ASP A 24 9.89 -14.80 15.04
C ASP A 24 9.82 -13.30 14.67
N SER A 25 10.72 -12.49 15.25
CA SER A 25 10.75 -11.04 15.02
C SER A 25 10.82 -10.71 13.54
N PHE A 26 9.90 -9.86 13.08
CA PHE A 26 9.90 -9.36 11.70
C PHE A 26 10.87 -8.20 11.56
N LEU A 27 11.75 -8.28 10.56
CA LEU A 27 12.69 -7.22 10.21
C LEU A 27 12.68 -7.03 8.69
N CYS A 28 12.30 -5.85 8.23
CA CYS A 28 12.36 -5.48 6.81
C CYS A 28 13.61 -4.66 6.44
N GLY A 29 14.29 -4.12 7.45
CA GLY A 29 15.54 -3.36 7.30
C GLY A 29 15.36 -1.87 7.13
N ASP A 30 14.19 -1.38 7.42
CA ASP A 30 13.89 0.02 7.63
C ASP A 30 13.54 0.19 9.10
N ASP A 31 14.34 0.99 9.83
CA ASP A 31 14.24 1.10 11.28
C ASP A 31 12.87 1.64 11.74
N ASP A 32 12.28 2.59 10.99
CA ASP A 32 10.96 3.17 11.28
C ASP A 32 9.85 2.10 11.12
N LEU A 33 9.92 1.30 10.06
CA LEU A 33 8.96 0.22 9.84
C LEU A 33 9.14 -0.93 10.84
N ASP A 34 10.38 -1.30 11.15
CA ASP A 34 10.71 -2.35 12.10
C ASP A 34 10.23 -1.97 13.53
N GLU A 35 10.42 -0.69 13.94
CA GLU A 35 9.90 -0.14 15.18
C GLU A 35 8.37 -0.12 15.20
N PHE A 36 7.74 0.39 14.14
CA PHE A 36 6.28 0.42 14.03
C PHE A 36 5.64 -0.97 14.17
N PHE A 37 6.12 -1.96 13.43
CA PHE A 37 5.55 -3.31 13.47
C PHE A 37 5.80 -4.05 14.78
N SER A 38 6.84 -3.69 15.52
CA SER A 38 7.14 -4.31 16.81
C SER A 38 6.42 -3.66 18.00
N HIS A 39 6.13 -2.36 17.95
CA HIS A 39 5.62 -1.61 19.10
C HIS A 39 4.30 -0.90 18.84
N ASP A 40 4.21 -0.09 17.76
CA ASP A 40 3.13 0.89 17.59
C ASP A 40 1.89 0.32 16.89
N VAL A 41 2.05 -0.77 16.15
CA VAL A 41 1.01 -1.34 15.29
C VAL A 41 -0.31 -1.63 16.01
N PHE A 42 -0.24 -2.12 17.25
CA PHE A 42 -1.43 -2.48 18.03
C PHE A 42 -2.14 -1.26 18.58
N LEU A 43 -1.41 -0.24 19.02
CA LEU A 43 -1.97 1.05 19.43
C LEU A 43 -2.66 1.74 18.24
N TYR A 44 -2.02 1.65 17.06
CA TYR A 44 -2.56 2.18 15.82
C TYR A 44 -3.89 1.52 15.42
N GLU A 45 -4.01 0.22 15.62
CA GLU A 45 -5.23 -0.54 15.36
C GLU A 45 -6.31 -0.28 16.41
N GLU A 46 -5.96 -0.15 17.69
CA GLU A 46 -6.87 0.21 18.80
C GLU A 46 -7.54 1.58 18.55
N GLU A 47 -6.77 2.54 18.00
CA GLU A 47 -7.28 3.86 17.59
C GLU A 47 -8.04 3.84 16.24
N LEU A 48 -8.26 2.67 15.63
CA LEU A 48 -8.92 2.49 14.33
C LEU A 48 -8.28 3.26 13.17
N LEU A 49 -6.98 3.55 13.25
CA LEU A 49 -6.22 4.25 12.22
C LEU A 49 -5.81 3.35 11.06
N GLY A 50 -5.80 2.04 11.25
CA GLY A 50 -5.52 1.06 10.23
C GLY A 50 -5.71 -0.36 10.71
N LYS A 51 -5.68 -1.31 9.78
CA LYS A 51 -5.63 -2.75 10.06
C LYS A 51 -4.38 -3.36 9.46
N THR A 52 -3.70 -4.18 10.24
CA THR A 52 -2.47 -4.81 9.83
C THR A 52 -2.68 -6.29 9.55
N TYR A 53 -2.09 -6.74 8.45
CA TYR A 53 -2.11 -8.12 8.01
C TYR A 53 -0.70 -8.60 7.74
N CYS A 54 -0.43 -9.87 8.02
CA CYS A 54 0.85 -10.48 7.70
C CYS A 54 0.67 -11.74 6.85
N TRP A 55 1.70 -12.06 6.08
CA TRP A 55 1.82 -13.26 5.26
C TRP A 55 2.84 -14.18 5.89
N ILE A 56 2.37 -15.32 6.39
CA ILE A 56 3.16 -16.31 7.11
C ILE A 56 3.62 -17.38 6.13
N ASN A 57 4.89 -17.81 6.23
CA ASN A 57 5.47 -18.88 5.44
C ASN A 57 4.81 -20.23 5.80
N LYS A 58 4.28 -20.94 4.80
CA LYS A 58 3.64 -22.25 5.01
C LYS A 58 4.59 -23.33 5.50
N GLU A 59 5.86 -23.26 5.09
CA GLU A 59 6.88 -24.23 5.49
C GLU A 59 7.43 -23.95 6.88
N ASN A 60 7.43 -22.67 7.31
CA ASN A 60 7.83 -22.27 8.65
C ASN A 60 6.82 -21.25 9.20
N GLN A 61 5.81 -21.74 9.90
CA GLN A 61 4.71 -20.92 10.43
C GLN A 61 5.12 -19.91 11.51
N ARG A 62 6.37 -19.89 11.94
CA ARG A 62 6.93 -18.84 12.80
C ARG A 62 7.52 -17.68 12.01
N GLU A 63 7.64 -17.80 10.68
CA GLU A 63 8.31 -16.83 9.84
C GLU A 63 7.31 -15.96 9.07
N ILE A 64 7.32 -14.67 9.37
CA ILE A 64 6.54 -13.67 8.64
C ILE A 64 7.35 -13.24 7.42
N VAL A 65 6.75 -13.39 6.24
CA VAL A 65 7.35 -13.04 4.94
C VAL A 65 7.11 -11.57 4.60
N ALA A 66 5.93 -11.06 4.92
CA ALA A 66 5.55 -9.67 4.65
C ALA A 66 4.48 -9.19 5.63
N ILE A 67 4.43 -7.87 5.85
CA ILE A 67 3.39 -7.20 6.65
C ILE A 67 2.90 -5.97 5.88
N ALA A 68 1.60 -5.68 5.97
CA ALA A 68 1.00 -4.46 5.43
C ALA A 68 -0.07 -3.90 6.38
N THR A 69 -0.03 -2.58 6.62
CA THR A 69 -1.07 -1.82 7.33
C THR A 69 -1.88 -1.04 6.33
N LEU A 70 -3.20 -1.19 6.39
CA LEU A 70 -4.17 -0.66 5.44
C LEU A 70 -5.21 0.17 6.17
N SER A 71 -5.63 1.28 5.55
CA SER A 71 -6.74 2.12 6.05
C SER A 71 -7.60 2.64 4.90
N TYR A 72 -8.82 3.08 5.20
CA TYR A 72 -9.63 3.79 4.23
C TYR A 72 -9.11 5.21 4.04
N ASP A 73 -9.14 5.69 2.81
CA ASP A 73 -8.77 7.05 2.44
C ASP A 73 -9.58 7.52 1.23
N GLY A 74 -9.24 8.68 0.69
CA GLY A 74 -9.87 9.22 -0.51
C GLY A 74 -9.04 10.28 -1.21
N ILE A 75 -9.00 10.19 -2.54
CA ILE A 75 -8.37 11.24 -3.35
C ILE A 75 -9.25 12.49 -3.31
N LYS A 76 -8.75 13.56 -2.70
CA LYS A 76 -9.43 14.86 -2.61
C LYS A 76 -9.25 15.63 -3.93
N ALA A 77 -10.23 15.54 -4.84
CA ALA A 77 -10.13 16.10 -6.18
C ALA A 77 -9.91 17.63 -6.22
N PHE A 78 -10.31 18.35 -5.17
CA PHE A 78 -10.15 19.81 -5.12
C PHE A 78 -8.70 20.26 -4.88
N THR A 79 -7.83 19.39 -4.38
CA THR A 79 -6.41 19.68 -4.19
C THR A 79 -5.60 19.52 -5.48
N LEU A 80 -6.19 18.89 -6.51
CA LEU A 80 -5.52 18.62 -7.77
C LEU A 80 -5.62 19.80 -8.73
N ASP A 81 -4.63 19.96 -9.60
CA ASP A 81 -4.68 20.88 -10.72
C ASP A 81 -5.87 20.54 -11.65
N LYS A 82 -6.35 21.56 -12.39
CA LYS A 82 -7.56 21.43 -13.24
C LYS A 82 -7.47 20.28 -14.25
N PRO A 83 -6.35 20.05 -14.98
CA PRO A 83 -6.20 18.92 -15.88
C PRO A 83 -6.30 17.55 -15.18
N SER A 84 -5.62 17.38 -14.03
CA SER A 84 -5.65 16.14 -13.24
C SER A 84 -7.05 15.87 -12.71
N ARG A 85 -7.70 16.88 -12.11
CA ARG A 85 -9.09 16.78 -11.64
C ARG A 85 -10.06 16.38 -12.77
N ASN A 86 -9.93 16.96 -13.95
CA ASN A 86 -10.76 16.61 -15.11
C ASN A 86 -10.52 15.16 -15.57
N ALA A 87 -9.27 14.66 -15.47
CA ALA A 87 -8.95 13.28 -15.82
C ALA A 87 -9.64 12.27 -14.88
N PHE A 88 -9.71 12.55 -13.58
CA PHE A 88 -10.49 11.75 -12.64
C PHE A 88 -11.99 11.81 -12.95
N GLN A 89 -12.53 13.02 -13.18
CA GLN A 89 -13.97 13.24 -13.40
C GLN A 89 -14.51 12.57 -14.67
N ARG A 90 -13.74 12.56 -15.76
CA ARG A 90 -14.16 11.93 -17.04
C ARG A 90 -14.45 10.43 -16.95
N LYS A 91 -13.93 9.77 -15.94
CA LYS A 91 -14.08 8.31 -15.74
C LYS A 91 -15.32 7.93 -14.93
N ILE A 92 -16.12 8.89 -14.49
CA ILE A 92 -17.26 8.65 -13.60
C ILE A 92 -18.54 8.60 -14.42
N PRO A 93 -19.33 7.50 -14.33
CA PRO A 93 -20.68 7.48 -14.85
C PRO A 93 -21.54 8.44 -14.04
N GLN A 94 -22.35 9.26 -14.69
CA GLN A 94 -23.11 10.35 -14.10
C GLN A 94 -22.25 11.56 -13.66
N GLN A 95 -22.69 12.73 -14.10
CA GLN A 95 -21.96 13.98 -13.93
C GLN A 95 -21.93 14.55 -12.50
N LYS A 96 -22.04 13.71 -11.46
CA LYS A 96 -21.80 14.15 -10.10
C LYS A 96 -20.31 14.45 -9.94
N ARG A 97 -19.99 15.72 -9.75
CA ARG A 97 -18.64 16.18 -9.39
C ARG A 97 -18.32 15.70 -7.99
N HIS A 98 -17.69 14.55 -7.88
CA HIS A 98 -17.22 14.06 -6.58
C HIS A 98 -16.10 14.95 -6.07
N ARG A 99 -16.19 15.31 -4.79
CA ARG A 99 -15.11 16.03 -4.09
C ARG A 99 -14.01 15.08 -3.63
N SER A 100 -14.35 13.82 -3.38
CA SER A 100 -13.43 12.77 -2.96
C SER A 100 -13.76 11.47 -3.68
N TYR A 101 -12.74 10.68 -3.98
CA TYR A 101 -12.85 9.37 -4.60
C TYR A 101 -12.40 8.30 -3.61
N PRO A 102 -13.17 7.19 -3.45
CA PRO A 102 -12.84 6.16 -2.48
C PRO A 102 -11.50 5.51 -2.80
N ALA A 103 -10.64 5.42 -1.82
CA ALA A 103 -9.34 4.81 -1.89
C ALA A 103 -9.04 3.97 -0.65
N VAL A 104 -8.09 3.04 -0.79
CA VAL A 104 -7.41 2.41 0.33
C VAL A 104 -5.98 2.96 0.38
N LEU A 105 -5.52 3.30 1.57
CA LEU A 105 -4.14 3.69 1.82
C LEU A 105 -3.34 2.47 2.29
N ILE A 106 -2.22 2.22 1.63
CA ILE A 106 -1.15 1.38 2.18
C ILE A 106 -0.32 2.29 3.08
N GLY A 107 -0.59 2.27 4.38
CA GLY A 107 0.08 3.13 5.36
C GLY A 107 1.51 2.66 5.66
N ARG A 108 1.68 1.33 5.76
CA ARG A 108 2.97 0.68 6.00
C ARG A 108 3.07 -0.59 5.17
N LEU A 109 4.22 -0.89 4.63
CA LEU A 109 4.48 -2.10 3.84
C LEU A 109 5.92 -2.56 4.05
N GLY A 110 6.10 -3.79 4.54
CA GLY A 110 7.41 -4.39 4.74
C GLY A 110 7.47 -5.81 4.16
N VAL A 111 8.60 -6.14 3.55
CA VAL A 111 8.99 -7.51 3.18
C VAL A 111 10.18 -7.89 4.05
N ASN A 112 10.14 -9.05 4.69
CA ASN A 112 11.24 -9.54 5.52
C ASN A 112 12.55 -9.60 4.72
N LYS A 113 13.64 -9.14 5.31
CA LYS A 113 14.98 -9.10 4.70
C LYS A 113 15.39 -10.40 4.00
N ARG A 114 15.01 -11.54 4.57
CA ARG A 114 15.33 -12.88 4.01
C ARG A 114 14.65 -13.15 2.67
N PHE A 115 13.56 -12.44 2.36
CA PHE A 115 12.78 -12.59 1.13
C PHE A 115 12.93 -11.41 0.18
N GLN A 116 13.82 -10.45 0.49
CA GLN A 116 14.13 -9.34 -0.40
C GLN A 116 15.21 -9.74 -1.41
N GLY A 117 15.11 -9.21 -2.63
CA GLY A 117 16.10 -9.47 -3.70
C GLY A 117 16.06 -10.89 -4.24
N HIS A 118 17.21 -11.40 -4.65
CA HIS A 118 17.45 -12.77 -5.14
C HIS A 118 16.49 -13.25 -6.25
N GLY A 119 15.87 -12.32 -6.99
CA GLY A 119 14.90 -12.66 -8.04
C GLY A 119 13.55 -13.17 -7.55
N LEU A 120 13.27 -13.18 -6.24
CA LEU A 120 12.02 -13.68 -5.66
C LEU A 120 10.82 -12.79 -5.98
N ASN A 121 11.03 -11.49 -6.21
CA ASN A 121 9.98 -10.51 -6.52
C ASN A 121 8.81 -10.49 -5.52
N VAL A 122 9.06 -10.84 -4.25
CA VAL A 122 8.03 -10.94 -3.20
C VAL A 122 7.24 -9.63 -3.08
N GLY A 123 7.91 -8.48 -3.08
CA GLY A 123 7.23 -7.18 -3.02
C GLY A 123 6.25 -6.94 -4.17
N THR A 124 6.58 -7.36 -5.40
CA THR A 124 5.68 -7.25 -6.55
C THR A 124 4.50 -8.21 -6.42
N GLN A 125 4.73 -9.45 -6.01
CA GLN A 125 3.66 -10.43 -5.77
C GLN A 125 2.73 -9.97 -4.64
N LEU A 126 3.26 -9.43 -3.54
CA LEU A 126 2.50 -8.82 -2.46
C LEU A 126 1.60 -7.68 -2.97
N MET A 127 2.16 -6.78 -3.79
CA MET A 127 1.40 -5.67 -4.37
C MET A 127 0.25 -6.17 -5.26
N ASP A 128 0.46 -7.22 -6.03
CA ASP A 128 -0.59 -7.83 -6.85
C ASP A 128 -1.65 -8.51 -5.97
N VAL A 129 -1.27 -9.20 -4.89
CA VAL A 129 -2.22 -9.75 -3.90
C VAL A 129 -3.09 -8.65 -3.29
N LEU A 130 -2.51 -7.52 -2.90
CA LEU A 130 -3.28 -6.39 -2.36
C LEU A 130 -4.26 -5.82 -3.40
N LYS A 131 -3.84 -5.66 -4.67
CA LYS A 131 -4.73 -5.21 -5.74
C LYS A 131 -5.88 -6.18 -5.97
N TYR A 132 -5.60 -7.50 -6.00
CA TYR A 132 -6.63 -8.54 -6.10
C TYR A 132 -7.63 -8.45 -4.97
N TRP A 133 -7.15 -8.32 -3.75
CA TRP A 133 -8.00 -8.24 -2.58
C TRP A 133 -8.99 -7.08 -2.67
N PHE A 134 -8.54 -5.89 -3.10
CA PHE A 134 -9.43 -4.72 -3.17
C PHE A 134 -10.35 -4.67 -4.39
N VAL A 135 -10.17 -5.51 -5.40
CA VAL A 135 -11.13 -5.69 -6.52
C VAL A 135 -12.03 -6.89 -6.35
N ASP A 136 -11.88 -7.64 -5.26
CA ASP A 136 -12.73 -8.79 -4.94
C ASP A 136 -14.17 -8.34 -4.68
N GLU A 137 -15.14 -9.05 -5.28
CA GLU A 137 -16.57 -8.75 -5.17
C GLU A 137 -17.14 -8.94 -3.76
N ASN A 138 -16.45 -9.71 -2.91
CA ASN A 138 -16.84 -9.92 -1.52
C ASN A 138 -16.43 -8.79 -0.58
N ASN A 139 -15.70 -7.78 -1.06
CA ASN A 139 -15.39 -6.62 -0.25
C ASN A 139 -16.65 -5.85 0.16
N LYS A 140 -16.74 -5.53 1.45
CA LYS A 140 -17.89 -4.81 2.02
C LYS A 140 -18.05 -3.37 1.51
N ALA A 141 -16.98 -2.77 0.99
CA ALA A 141 -16.98 -1.41 0.48
C ALA A 141 -16.20 -1.31 -0.83
N ALA A 142 -16.77 -0.56 -1.78
CA ALA A 142 -16.09 -0.30 -3.05
C ALA A 142 -14.87 0.60 -2.83
N CYS A 143 -13.75 0.22 -3.42
CA CYS A 143 -12.52 0.98 -3.46
C CYS A 143 -12.10 1.21 -4.91
N ARG A 144 -11.99 2.48 -5.34
CA ARG A 144 -11.59 2.81 -6.71
C ARG A 144 -10.09 2.91 -6.88
N TYR A 145 -9.40 3.44 -5.88
CA TYR A 145 -7.98 3.74 -5.95
C TYR A 145 -7.23 3.10 -4.78
N MET A 146 -5.98 2.81 -5.01
CA MET A 146 -5.02 2.46 -3.98
C MET A 146 -4.03 3.62 -3.87
N LEU A 147 -3.78 4.08 -2.67
CA LEU A 147 -2.86 5.18 -2.34
C LEU A 147 -1.67 4.66 -1.56
N VAL A 148 -0.57 5.35 -1.67
CA VAL A 148 0.59 5.22 -0.80
C VAL A 148 1.20 6.59 -0.60
N ASP A 149 1.65 6.86 0.61
CA ASP A 149 2.53 7.98 0.96
C ASP A 149 3.96 7.43 1.06
N ALA A 150 4.64 7.41 -0.10
CA ALA A 150 5.93 6.76 -0.25
C ALA A 150 7.08 7.71 0.10
N TYR A 151 8.07 7.27 0.84
CA TYR A 151 9.30 8.05 1.03
C TYR A 151 9.83 8.59 -0.29
N ASN A 152 10.19 9.87 -0.32
CA ASN A 152 10.72 10.57 -1.51
C ASN A 152 12.18 10.17 -1.76
N ALA A 153 12.41 8.88 -1.94
CA ALA A 153 13.70 8.27 -2.23
C ALA A 153 13.59 7.41 -3.49
N GLU A 154 14.58 7.52 -4.37
CA GLU A 154 14.53 6.88 -5.69
C GLU A 154 14.19 5.37 -5.65
N PRO A 155 14.80 4.52 -4.81
CA PRO A 155 14.49 3.09 -4.78
C PRO A 155 13.02 2.81 -4.42
N ILE A 156 12.46 3.59 -3.49
CA ILE A 156 11.08 3.42 -3.01
C ILE A 156 10.09 3.89 -4.08
N LEU A 157 10.31 5.06 -4.66
CA LEU A 157 9.49 5.56 -5.75
C LEU A 157 9.53 4.63 -6.96
N HIS A 158 10.73 4.14 -7.34
CA HIS A 158 10.89 3.18 -8.42
C HIS A 158 10.09 1.89 -8.17
N TYR A 159 10.09 1.35 -6.95
CA TYR A 159 9.29 0.17 -6.60
C TYR A 159 7.80 0.39 -6.88
N TYR A 160 7.21 1.49 -6.44
CA TYR A 160 5.79 1.76 -6.69
C TYR A 160 5.49 2.05 -8.16
N LEU A 161 6.35 2.82 -8.86
CA LEU A 161 6.19 3.09 -10.30
C LEU A 161 6.25 1.79 -11.13
N LYS A 162 7.18 0.89 -10.82
CA LYS A 162 7.28 -0.45 -11.44
C LYS A 162 6.01 -1.28 -11.21
N ASN A 163 5.36 -1.12 -10.07
CA ASN A 163 4.09 -1.77 -9.75
C ASN A 163 2.85 -1.03 -10.30
N GLY A 164 3.05 -0.05 -11.20
CA GLY A 164 2.01 0.65 -11.95
C GLY A 164 1.37 1.83 -11.23
N PHE A 165 1.88 2.22 -10.07
CA PHE A 165 1.46 3.46 -9.41
C PHE A 165 1.93 4.67 -10.20
N LYS A 166 1.27 5.79 -9.98
CA LYS A 166 1.60 7.08 -10.59
C LYS A 166 1.59 8.17 -9.52
N PRO A 167 2.45 9.19 -9.62
CA PRO A 167 2.35 10.35 -8.74
C PRO A 167 0.97 10.99 -8.85
N LEU A 168 0.35 11.30 -7.71
CA LEU A 168 -0.94 11.98 -7.64
C LEU A 168 -0.80 13.43 -8.12
N TYR A 169 0.29 14.07 -7.75
CA TYR A 169 0.69 15.41 -8.20
C TYR A 169 1.81 15.27 -9.22
N LYS A 170 1.70 16.00 -10.34
CA LYS A 170 2.65 15.91 -11.46
C LYS A 170 4.08 16.30 -11.09
N THR A 171 4.21 17.25 -10.16
CA THR A 171 5.50 17.77 -9.69
C THR A 171 5.52 17.84 -8.17
N GLU A 172 6.71 17.77 -7.58
CA GLU A 172 6.90 18.00 -6.14
C GLU A 172 6.42 19.39 -5.74
N GLN A 173 6.68 20.39 -6.56
CA GLN A 173 6.24 21.77 -6.30
C GLN A 173 4.71 21.85 -6.21
N GLY A 174 3.98 21.22 -7.12
CA GLY A 174 2.51 21.18 -7.09
C GLY A 174 1.96 20.44 -5.87
N GLU A 175 2.67 19.42 -5.40
CA GLU A 175 2.32 18.71 -4.17
C GLU A 175 2.56 19.58 -2.92
N LYS A 176 3.72 20.26 -2.85
CA LYS A 176 4.02 21.23 -1.80
C LYS A 176 2.97 22.34 -1.71
N GLU A 177 2.60 22.93 -2.84
CA GLU A 177 1.57 23.98 -2.92
C GLU A 177 0.20 23.47 -2.44
N ALA A 178 -0.17 22.25 -2.81
CA ALA A 178 -1.45 21.64 -2.41
C ALA A 178 -1.57 21.44 -0.89
N PHE A 179 -0.45 21.21 -0.20
CA PHE A 179 -0.40 20.97 1.24
C PHE A 179 0.17 22.13 2.05
N GLY A 180 0.59 23.23 1.41
CA GLY A 180 1.20 24.36 2.10
C GLY A 180 2.58 24.07 2.70
N ILE A 181 3.33 23.13 2.12
CA ILE A 181 4.65 22.71 2.57
C ILE A 181 5.71 23.59 1.92
N SER A 182 6.53 24.29 2.71
CA SER A 182 7.64 25.09 2.22
C SER A 182 8.99 24.32 2.22
N GLU A 183 9.09 23.31 3.05
CA GLU A 183 10.31 22.52 3.26
C GLU A 183 10.48 21.40 2.22
N PHE A 184 11.53 20.61 2.36
CA PHE A 184 11.75 19.40 1.58
C PHE A 184 10.60 18.42 1.76
N LEU A 185 10.11 17.86 0.64
CA LEU A 185 9.03 16.89 0.66
C LEU A 185 9.58 15.50 1.01
N ARG A 186 9.31 15.03 2.23
CA ARG A 186 9.84 13.75 2.74
C ARG A 186 9.21 12.55 2.08
N SER A 187 7.98 12.70 1.64
CA SER A 187 7.21 11.64 0.98
C SER A 187 6.44 12.17 -0.22
N ARG A 188 6.00 11.28 -1.10
CA ARG A 188 5.20 11.56 -2.29
C ARG A 188 3.94 10.71 -2.29
N ILE A 189 2.80 11.32 -2.58
CA ILE A 189 1.56 10.57 -2.73
C ILE A 189 1.50 9.96 -4.14
N LEU A 190 1.44 8.63 -4.20
CA LEU A 190 1.21 7.89 -5.44
C LEU A 190 -0.12 7.16 -5.38
N PHE A 191 -0.71 6.92 -6.54
CA PHE A 191 -1.98 6.20 -6.66
C PHE A 191 -1.95 5.15 -7.75
N PHE A 192 -2.77 4.11 -7.57
CA PHE A 192 -3.07 3.11 -8.58
C PHE A 192 -4.60 3.06 -8.83
N ASP A 193 -5.03 3.01 -10.11
CA ASP A 193 -6.44 2.88 -10.49
C ASP A 193 -6.81 1.39 -10.56
N LEU A 194 -7.48 0.88 -9.53
CA LEU A 194 -7.86 -0.54 -9.40
C LEU A 194 -8.76 -1.04 -10.55
N LYS A 195 -9.50 -0.15 -11.20
CA LYS A 195 -10.29 -0.54 -12.38
C LYS A 195 -9.40 -1.06 -13.51
N LEU A 196 -8.20 -0.47 -13.70
CA LEU A 196 -7.25 -0.94 -14.72
C LEU A 196 -6.73 -2.36 -14.44
N PHE A 197 -6.74 -2.77 -13.19
CA PHE A 197 -6.37 -4.13 -12.79
C PHE A 197 -7.50 -5.12 -13.05
N ASN A 198 -8.73 -4.72 -12.79
CA ASN A 198 -9.92 -5.53 -13.05
C ASN A 198 -10.21 -5.75 -14.55
N GLU A 199 -9.87 -4.76 -15.42
CA GLU A 199 -10.06 -4.87 -16.89
C GLU A 199 -9.05 -5.84 -17.55
N LYS A 200 -8.04 -6.32 -16.83
CA LYS A 200 -7.06 -7.30 -17.31
C LYS A 200 -7.43 -8.75 -16.95
N ARG A 201 -8.54 -8.94 -16.26
CA ARG A 201 -9.18 -10.24 -16.00
C ARG A 201 -10.09 -10.62 -17.17
#